data_c6a46a85cfd061ac6855bc32938e3f98
#
_entry.id   c6a46a85cfd061ac6855bc32938e3f98
#
_cell.length_a   1.000
_cell.length_b   1.000
_cell.length_c   1.000
_cell.angle_alpha   90.00
_cell.angle_beta   90.00
_cell.angle_gamma   90.00
#
_symmetry.space_group_name_H-M   'P 1'
#
loop_
_entity.id
_entity.type
_entity.pdbx_description
1 polymer ?
#
loop_
_entity_poly.entity_id
_entity_poly.type
_entity_poly.pdbx_seq_one_letter_code
_entity_poly.pdbx_strand_id
1 'polypeptide(L)'
;MRGMEAVFERLESITKEMLKDCETVACETAASMERYAKENRVWTDRTGDARKGLRGVASRSSQAISAGIYQDMYGKTGKEYGYWLENGERILAGGVTFGEKYGILKPTRNAHAGMFFDGIEKACGQALKRQ
;
A
#
# COMPACT_ATOMS: atom_id res chain seq x y z
N MET A 1 -25.95 32.43 -11.77
CA MET A 1 -27.01 31.48 -12.12
C MET A 1 -27.19 30.45 -11.02
N ARG A 2 -28.36 30.39 -10.43
CA ARG A 2 -28.65 29.50 -9.31
C ARG A 2 -28.48 28.01 -9.65
N GLY A 3 -28.90 27.60 -10.85
CA GLY A 3 -28.78 26.19 -11.25
C GLY A 3 -27.35 25.71 -11.41
N MET A 4 -26.46 26.58 -11.87
CA MET A 4 -25.06 26.27 -12.06
C MET A 4 -24.33 26.12 -10.71
N GLU A 5 -24.63 27.01 -9.76
CA GLU A 5 -24.06 26.93 -8.41
C GLU A 5 -24.48 25.64 -7.70
N ALA A 6 -25.75 25.24 -7.84
CA ALA A 6 -26.25 23.99 -7.25
C ALA A 6 -25.55 22.77 -7.85
N VAL A 7 -25.27 22.78 -9.15
CA VAL A 7 -24.54 21.69 -9.82
C VAL A 7 -23.10 21.60 -9.29
N PHE A 8 -22.41 22.74 -9.16
CA PHE A 8 -21.03 22.76 -8.65
C PHE A 8 -20.96 22.30 -7.20
N GLU A 9 -21.88 22.73 -6.34
CA GLU A 9 -21.96 22.29 -4.95
C GLU A 9 -22.17 20.79 -4.84
N ARG A 10 -23.04 20.24 -5.68
CA ARG A 10 -23.31 18.80 -5.71
C ARG A 10 -22.09 18.01 -6.17
N LEU A 11 -21.39 18.48 -7.21
CA LEU A 11 -20.16 17.85 -7.68
C LEU A 11 -19.07 17.86 -6.63
N GLU A 12 -18.91 18.97 -5.90
CA GLU A 12 -17.98 19.04 -4.77
C GLU A 12 -18.32 18.03 -3.67
N SER A 13 -19.61 17.91 -3.34
CA SER A 13 -20.06 16.97 -2.32
C SER A 13 -19.77 15.52 -2.72
N ILE A 14 -20.06 15.15 -3.96
CA ILE A 14 -19.79 13.83 -4.51
C ILE A 14 -18.28 13.55 -4.46
N THR A 15 -17.45 14.49 -4.88
CA THR A 15 -16.00 14.36 -4.89
C THR A 15 -15.45 14.14 -3.48
N LYS A 16 -15.93 14.89 -2.50
CA LYS A 16 -15.52 14.73 -1.09
C LYS A 16 -15.88 13.34 -0.55
N GLU A 17 -17.09 12.85 -0.85
CA GLU A 17 -17.51 11.51 -0.46
C GLU A 17 -16.66 10.43 -1.09
N MET A 18 -16.37 10.54 -2.38
CA MET A 18 -15.52 9.61 -3.09
C MET A 18 -14.13 9.54 -2.47
N LEU A 19 -13.51 10.69 -2.21
CA LEU A 19 -12.17 10.77 -1.59
C LEU A 19 -12.16 10.14 -0.21
N LYS A 20 -13.19 10.38 0.59
CA LYS A 20 -13.31 9.80 1.92
C LYS A 20 -13.42 8.28 1.86
N ASP A 21 -14.27 7.76 0.99
CA ASP A 21 -14.47 6.32 0.83
C ASP A 21 -13.23 5.64 0.25
N CYS A 22 -12.57 6.28 -0.71
CA CYS A 22 -11.32 5.78 -1.28
C CYS A 22 -10.19 5.78 -0.25
N GLU A 23 -10.14 6.77 0.63
CA GLU A 23 -9.18 6.79 1.74
C GLU A 23 -9.39 5.61 2.67
N THR A 24 -10.64 5.25 2.97
CA THR A 24 -10.95 4.07 3.76
C THR A 24 -10.42 2.79 3.08
N VAL A 25 -10.63 2.65 1.78
CA VAL A 25 -10.09 1.53 0.99
C VAL A 25 -8.57 1.49 1.07
N ALA A 26 -7.91 2.64 0.92
CA ALA A 26 -6.45 2.74 1.01
C ALA A 26 -5.94 2.33 2.38
N CYS A 27 -6.58 2.76 3.45
CA CYS A 27 -6.22 2.38 4.82
C CYS A 27 -6.38 0.88 5.07
N GLU A 28 -7.47 0.30 4.62
CA GLU A 28 -7.70 -1.15 4.73
C GLU A 28 -6.67 -1.95 3.93
N THR A 29 -6.36 -1.50 2.72
CA THR A 29 -5.36 -2.15 1.86
C THR A 29 -3.97 -2.06 2.48
N ALA A 30 -3.60 -0.89 3.00
CA ALA A 30 -2.31 -0.67 3.67
C ALA A 30 -2.17 -1.58 4.89
N ALA A 31 -3.19 -1.68 5.72
CA ALA A 31 -3.18 -2.56 6.89
C ALA A 31 -3.07 -4.04 6.48
N SER A 32 -3.76 -4.44 5.43
CA SER A 32 -3.69 -5.80 4.91
C SER A 32 -2.30 -6.13 4.33
N MET A 33 -1.70 -5.18 3.61
CA MET A 33 -0.34 -5.32 3.09
C MET A 33 0.69 -5.48 4.21
N GLU A 34 0.59 -4.66 5.26
CA GLU A 34 1.50 -4.76 6.40
C GLU A 34 1.42 -6.14 7.05
N ARG A 35 0.21 -6.62 7.31
CA ARG A 35 -0.02 -7.93 7.89
C ARG A 35 0.51 -9.04 6.98
N TYR A 36 0.19 -9.00 5.70
CA TYR A 36 0.65 -9.97 4.72
C TYR A 36 2.18 -10.03 4.67
N ALA A 37 2.84 -8.88 4.59
CA ALA A 37 4.29 -8.81 4.54
C ALA A 37 4.93 -9.42 5.79
N LYS A 38 4.40 -9.12 6.96
CA LYS A 38 4.90 -9.66 8.24
C LYS A 38 4.69 -11.18 8.34
N GLU A 39 3.59 -11.69 7.84
CA GLU A 39 3.26 -13.12 7.90
C GLU A 39 3.98 -13.95 6.84
N ASN A 40 4.24 -13.37 5.67
CA ASN A 40 4.77 -14.10 4.51
C ASN A 40 6.23 -13.83 4.19
N ARG A 41 6.95 -13.14 5.08
CA ARG A 41 8.38 -12.92 4.90
C ARG A 41 9.13 -14.25 4.87
N VAL A 42 10.14 -14.33 4.00
CA VAL A 42 10.92 -15.55 3.77
C VAL A 42 12.17 -15.63 4.66
N TRP A 43 12.58 -14.48 5.21
CA TRP A 43 13.76 -14.40 6.09
C TRP A 43 13.38 -14.58 7.55
N THR A 44 14.33 -15.06 8.34
CA THR A 44 14.13 -15.27 9.78
C THR A 44 14.28 -13.96 10.53
N ASP A 45 13.29 -13.64 11.35
CA ASP A 45 13.27 -12.44 12.16
C ASP A 45 13.77 -12.79 13.59
N ARG A 46 15.07 -12.60 13.82
CA ARG A 46 15.70 -12.99 15.09
C ARG A 46 15.46 -11.99 16.21
N THR A 47 15.40 -10.69 15.87
CA THR A 47 15.28 -9.61 16.86
C THR A 47 13.92 -8.92 16.82
N GLY A 48 13.11 -9.20 15.85
CA GLY A 48 11.86 -8.50 15.59
C GLY A 48 12.01 -7.19 14.84
N ASP A 49 13.24 -6.70 14.64
CA ASP A 49 13.50 -5.39 14.02
C ASP A 49 13.07 -5.35 12.56
N ALA A 50 13.40 -6.40 11.81
CA ALA A 50 13.04 -6.47 10.40
C ALA A 50 11.53 -6.50 10.20
N ARG A 51 10.81 -7.28 11.00
CA ARG A 51 9.35 -7.35 10.95
C ARG A 51 8.71 -6.02 11.34
N LYS A 52 9.23 -5.38 12.38
CA LYS A 52 8.73 -4.07 12.84
C LYS A 52 8.96 -2.97 11.81
N GLY A 53 9.96 -3.12 10.96
CA GLY A 53 10.26 -2.17 9.90
C GLY A 53 9.32 -2.25 8.69
N LEU A 54 8.48 -3.28 8.60
CA LEU A 54 7.49 -3.40 7.53
C LEU A 54 6.23 -2.60 7.90
N ARG A 55 5.90 -1.61 7.08
CA ARG A 55 4.76 -0.71 7.34
C ARG A 55 3.90 -0.51 6.11
N GLY A 56 2.59 -0.66 6.29
CA GLY A 56 1.61 -0.24 5.32
C GLY A 56 1.17 1.19 5.60
N VAL A 57 1.17 2.03 4.57
CA VAL A 57 0.83 3.45 4.70
C VAL A 57 -0.18 3.84 3.63
N ALA A 58 -1.26 4.48 4.05
CA ALA A 58 -2.21 5.12 3.15
C ALA A 58 -1.94 6.61 3.08
N SER A 59 -2.08 7.19 1.89
CA SER A 59 -1.87 8.61 1.66
C SER A 59 -3.01 9.17 0.84
N ARG A 60 -3.39 10.40 1.16
CA ARG A 60 -4.45 11.13 0.45
C ARG A 60 -4.03 12.55 0.19
N SER A 61 -4.28 12.99 -1.05
CA SER A 61 -4.21 14.40 -1.41
C SER A 61 -5.52 14.79 -2.10
N SER A 62 -5.64 16.04 -2.52
CA SER A 62 -6.81 16.49 -3.28
C SER A 62 -6.93 15.83 -4.67
N GLN A 63 -5.85 15.19 -5.12
CA GLN A 63 -5.77 14.63 -6.48
C GLN A 63 -5.41 13.15 -6.52
N ALA A 64 -5.02 12.55 -5.39
CA ALA A 64 -4.54 11.19 -5.40
C ALA A 64 -4.80 10.44 -4.10
N ILE A 65 -5.06 9.16 -4.22
CA ILE A 65 -5.17 8.22 -3.10
C ILE A 65 -4.13 7.13 -3.36
N SER A 66 -3.36 6.78 -2.35
CA SER A 66 -2.38 5.72 -2.46
C SER A 66 -2.36 4.82 -1.23
N ALA A 67 -1.99 3.56 -1.46
CA ALA A 67 -1.65 2.63 -0.40
C ALA A 67 -0.28 2.04 -0.74
N GLY A 68 0.60 1.98 0.21
CA GLY A 68 1.94 1.50 -0.02
C GLY A 68 2.44 0.61 1.09
N ILE A 69 3.40 -0.23 0.77
CA ILE A 69 4.14 -1.04 1.74
C ILE A 69 5.59 -0.59 1.69
N TYR A 70 6.15 -0.31 2.85
CA TYR A 70 7.50 0.23 2.99
C TYR A 70 8.29 -0.61 3.98
N GLN A 71 9.58 -0.52 3.86
CA GLN A 71 10.50 -1.11 4.81
C GLN A 71 11.36 -0.02 5.42
N ASP A 72 11.58 -0.12 6.72
CA ASP A 72 12.42 0.79 7.51
C ASP A 72 13.27 -0.09 8.41
N MET A 73 14.21 -0.80 7.79
CA MET A 73 15.02 -1.82 8.45
C MET A 73 16.46 -1.39 8.52
N TYR A 74 16.97 -1.25 9.74
CA TYR A 74 18.36 -0.90 10.01
C TYR A 74 19.02 -1.96 10.89
N GLY A 75 20.19 -2.41 10.48
CA GLY A 75 20.99 -3.36 11.26
C GLY A 75 21.66 -2.66 12.45
N LYS A 76 22.36 -3.46 13.28
CA LYS A 76 23.10 -2.97 14.46
C LYS A 76 24.14 -1.90 14.13
N THR A 77 24.62 -1.87 12.88
CA THR A 77 25.59 -0.87 12.40
C THR A 77 24.92 0.41 11.89
N GLY A 78 23.60 0.54 11.96
CA GLY A 78 22.85 1.66 11.44
C GLY A 78 22.65 1.66 9.93
N LYS A 79 23.08 0.60 9.25
CA LYS A 79 22.89 0.47 7.78
C LYS A 79 21.54 -0.16 7.49
N GLU A 80 20.86 0.41 6.49
CA GLU A 80 19.60 -0.15 6.01
C GLU A 80 19.85 -1.47 5.29
N TYR A 81 19.33 -2.57 5.82
CA TYR A 81 19.47 -3.88 5.19
C TYR A 81 18.20 -4.33 4.47
N GLY A 82 17.08 -3.67 4.69
CA GLY A 82 15.83 -3.96 3.98
C GLY A 82 15.95 -3.80 2.48
N TYR A 83 16.74 -2.82 2.03
CA TYR A 83 17.04 -2.63 0.62
C TYR A 83 17.66 -3.89 0.00
N TRP A 84 18.60 -4.50 0.71
CA TRP A 84 19.27 -5.71 0.23
C TRP A 84 18.35 -6.91 0.17
N LEU A 85 17.38 -7.02 1.09
CA LEU A 85 16.37 -8.07 1.06
C LEU A 85 15.50 -7.99 -0.20
N GLU A 86 15.21 -6.78 -0.68
CA GLU A 86 14.37 -6.56 -1.86
C GLU A 86 15.16 -6.55 -3.17
N ASN A 87 16.37 -5.99 -3.16
CA ASN A 87 17.10 -5.64 -4.38
C ASN A 87 18.49 -6.27 -4.49
N GLY A 88 18.85 -7.19 -3.60
CA GLY A 88 20.16 -7.83 -3.64
C GLY A 88 20.38 -8.59 -4.95
N GLU A 89 21.50 -8.35 -5.60
CA GLU A 89 21.84 -8.94 -6.89
C GLU A 89 22.66 -10.23 -6.78
N ARG A 90 23.06 -10.60 -5.56
CA ARG A 90 23.80 -11.83 -5.32
C ARG A 90 23.02 -13.04 -5.81
N ILE A 91 23.62 -13.82 -6.70
CA ILE A 91 23.02 -15.04 -7.22
C ILE A 91 23.17 -16.16 -6.20
N LEU A 92 22.07 -16.78 -5.84
CA LEU A 92 22.01 -17.91 -4.90
C LEU A 92 21.96 -19.24 -5.66
N ALA A 93 22.03 -20.33 -4.91
CA ALA A 93 21.84 -21.67 -5.47
C ALA A 93 20.50 -21.75 -6.21
N GLY A 94 20.50 -22.29 -7.43
CA GLY A 94 19.30 -22.36 -8.27
C GLY A 94 19.12 -21.19 -9.21
N GLY A 95 20.07 -20.23 -9.25
CA GLY A 95 20.09 -19.13 -10.22
C GLY A 95 19.17 -17.95 -9.91
N VAL A 96 18.53 -17.92 -8.72
CA VAL A 96 17.71 -16.76 -8.29
C VAL A 96 18.58 -15.74 -7.55
N THR A 97 18.24 -14.46 -7.67
CA THR A 97 18.95 -13.41 -6.93
C THR A 97 18.48 -13.37 -5.48
N PHE A 98 19.30 -12.73 -4.63
CA PHE A 98 18.97 -12.54 -3.22
C PHE A 98 17.64 -11.79 -3.06
N GLY A 99 17.43 -10.72 -3.83
CA GLY A 99 16.19 -9.96 -3.81
C GLY A 99 14.97 -10.77 -4.26
N GLU A 100 15.10 -11.61 -5.25
CA GLU A 100 14.01 -12.49 -5.69
C GLU A 100 13.60 -13.49 -4.61
N LYS A 101 14.54 -14.02 -3.86
CA LYS A 101 14.27 -14.99 -2.80
C LYS A 101 13.74 -14.35 -1.52
N TYR A 102 14.29 -13.22 -1.11
CA TYR A 102 14.01 -12.61 0.20
C TYR A 102 13.16 -11.35 0.13
N GLY A 103 12.88 -10.84 -1.07
CA GLY A 103 12.03 -9.68 -1.24
C GLY A 103 10.58 -9.96 -0.85
N ILE A 104 9.93 -9.01 -0.22
CA ILE A 104 8.52 -9.14 0.21
C ILE A 104 7.66 -7.96 -0.27
N LEU A 105 8.26 -6.80 -0.60
CA LEU A 105 7.49 -5.62 -0.98
C LEU A 105 6.75 -5.82 -2.31
N LYS A 106 7.44 -6.28 -3.34
CA LYS A 106 6.82 -6.53 -4.65
C LYS A 106 5.72 -7.61 -4.61
N PRO A 107 5.97 -8.78 -3.98
CA PRO A 107 4.91 -9.78 -3.85
C PRO A 107 3.70 -9.26 -3.06
N THR A 108 3.93 -8.49 -2.01
CA THR A 108 2.85 -7.90 -1.20
C THR A 108 2.02 -6.93 -2.03
N ARG A 109 2.67 -6.03 -2.76
CA ARG A 109 2.00 -5.08 -3.65
C ARG A 109 1.18 -5.81 -4.71
N ASN A 110 1.76 -6.80 -5.36
CA ASN A 110 1.11 -7.55 -6.41
C ASN A 110 -0.11 -8.34 -5.89
N ALA A 111 -0.02 -8.88 -4.68
CA ALA A 111 -1.11 -9.62 -4.07
C ALA A 111 -2.30 -8.69 -3.70
N HIS A 112 -2.05 -7.40 -3.52
CA HIS A 112 -3.07 -6.45 -3.06
C HIS A 112 -3.56 -5.46 -4.12
N ALA A 113 -2.93 -5.41 -5.29
CA ALA A 113 -3.31 -4.46 -6.34
C ALA A 113 -4.77 -4.64 -6.77
N GLY A 114 -5.21 -5.87 -6.99
CA GLY A 114 -6.59 -6.16 -7.36
C GLY A 114 -7.59 -5.70 -6.30
N MET A 115 -7.32 -6.03 -5.04
CA MET A 115 -8.13 -5.60 -3.90
C MET A 115 -8.27 -4.07 -3.83
N PHE A 116 -7.17 -3.36 -4.00
CA PHE A 116 -7.15 -1.90 -3.97
C PHE A 116 -7.98 -1.30 -5.10
N PHE A 117 -7.72 -1.69 -6.34
CA PHE A 117 -8.44 -1.14 -7.49
C PHE A 117 -9.93 -1.51 -7.50
N ASP A 118 -10.28 -2.72 -7.14
CA ASP A 118 -11.68 -3.14 -6.99
C ASP A 118 -12.37 -2.35 -5.88
N GLY A 119 -11.70 -2.12 -4.77
CA GLY A 119 -12.23 -1.33 -3.66
C GLY A 119 -12.46 0.13 -4.06
N ILE A 120 -11.53 0.73 -4.79
CA ILE A 120 -11.67 2.10 -5.30
C ILE A 120 -12.86 2.20 -6.25
N GLU A 121 -12.99 1.25 -7.18
CA GLU A 121 -14.11 1.23 -8.13
C GLU A 121 -15.45 1.14 -7.41
N LYS A 122 -15.57 0.27 -6.42
CA LYS A 122 -16.79 0.14 -5.61
C LYS A 122 -17.08 1.41 -4.82
N ALA A 123 -16.08 2.01 -4.22
CA ALA A 123 -16.23 3.25 -3.45
C ALA A 123 -16.76 4.38 -4.32
N CYS A 124 -16.21 4.56 -5.51
CA CYS A 124 -16.68 5.57 -6.46
C CYS A 124 -18.11 5.29 -6.91
N GLY A 125 -18.43 4.04 -7.24
CA GLY A 125 -19.77 3.64 -7.65
C GLY A 125 -20.82 3.88 -6.57
N GLN A 126 -20.50 3.57 -5.32
CA GLN A 126 -21.40 3.79 -4.18
C GLN A 126 -21.61 5.28 -3.91
N ALA A 127 -20.56 6.09 -3.99
CA ALA A 127 -20.69 7.54 -3.81
C ALA A 127 -21.62 8.16 -4.86
N LEU A 128 -21.52 7.73 -6.11
CA LEU A 128 -22.41 8.18 -7.19
C LEU A 128 -23.86 7.75 -6.96
N LYS A 129 -24.08 6.55 -6.45
CA LYS A 129 -25.45 6.03 -6.21
C LYS A 129 -26.15 6.74 -5.06
N ARG A 130 -25.41 7.20 -4.06
CA ARG A 130 -25.99 7.90 -2.91
C ARG A 130 -26.46 9.32 -3.24
N GLN A 131 -26.08 9.85 -4.39
CA GLN A 131 -26.54 11.15 -4.87
C GLN A 131 -27.80 10.99 -5.75
#